data_8bbc3c50b1cb2e7e758c05ea32302b0b
#
_entry.id   8bbc3c50b1cb2e7e758c05ea32302b0b
#
_cell.length_a   1.000
_cell.length_b   1.000
_cell.length_c   1.000
_cell.angle_alpha   90.00
_cell.angle_beta   90.00
_cell.angle_gamma   90.00
#
_symmetry.space_group_name_H-M   'P 1'
#
loop_
_entity.id
_entity.type
_entity.pdbx_description
1 polymer ?
#
loop_
_entity_poly.entity_id
_entity_poly.type
_entity_poly.pdbx_seq_one_letter_code
_entity_poly.pdbx_strand_id
1 'polypeptide(L)'
;MKQKSKTTIRAALLLPMVWMAGLAGAHCQSEFRDFSNPEGKTVKAQILGVTGDKVKLKLEGGREIETATTYFSKADQDFIAEWGAKNASKVKYDFDVEYRRKRTEKEKRSEGAVEVTYEKWVYEVIVENVSDADLKGLELQYKIYKSAKADANESRYRSEGLTREGQYLVLKGKVSLGDVPRLKASTVQTGSIPLSTSQLEAGFYYTDGDKSKQKDDIDGAWFKIFHDGKEVHEVKSSHAALKEAKW
;
A
#
# COMPACT_ATOMS: atom_id res chain seq x y z
N MET A 1 -57.70 48.02 -3.65
CA MET A 1 -57.45 49.03 -4.75
C MET A 1 -55.99 49.51 -4.70
N LYS A 2 -55.41 49.62 -5.87
CA LYS A 2 -54.06 50.21 -6.19
C LYS A 2 -52.90 49.26 -6.02
N GLN A 3 -52.09 49.02 -6.92
CA GLN A 3 -51.75 49.35 -8.34
C GLN A 3 -50.29 48.92 -8.49
N LYS A 4 -50.03 48.10 -9.49
CA LYS A 4 -48.74 47.56 -9.86
C LYS A 4 -47.80 48.63 -10.41
N SER A 5 -46.54 48.58 -10.06
CA SER A 5 -45.49 49.19 -10.85
C SER A 5 -44.49 48.12 -11.27
N LYS A 6 -44.40 47.93 -12.58
CA LYS A 6 -43.40 47.06 -13.23
C LYS A 6 -42.19 47.90 -13.57
N THR A 7 -41.05 47.59 -13.00
CA THR A 7 -39.80 48.16 -13.48
C THR A 7 -38.97 47.03 -14.14
N THR A 8 -38.88 47.14 -15.45
CA THR A 8 -38.09 46.23 -16.30
C THR A 8 -36.66 46.76 -16.32
N ILE A 9 -35.74 46.01 -15.68
CA ILE A 9 -34.29 46.26 -15.80
C ILE A 9 -33.74 45.24 -16.80
N ARG A 10 -33.33 45.73 -17.98
CA ARG A 10 -32.55 45.01 -18.96
C ARG A 10 -31.10 44.91 -18.44
N ALA A 11 -30.69 43.72 -17.95
CA ALA A 11 -29.29 43.44 -17.67
C ALA A 11 -28.66 42.82 -18.93
N ALA A 12 -27.67 43.52 -19.44
CA ALA A 12 -26.84 43.06 -20.54
C ALA A 12 -26.00 41.89 -20.10
N LEU A 13 -26.12 40.76 -20.81
CA LEU A 13 -25.25 39.57 -20.62
C LEU A 13 -23.87 39.89 -21.22
N LEU A 14 -22.91 40.17 -20.35
CA LEU A 14 -21.48 40.08 -20.69
C LEU A 14 -21.04 38.67 -20.41
N LEU A 15 -20.87 37.88 -21.47
CA LEU A 15 -20.21 36.55 -21.39
C LEU A 15 -18.70 36.77 -21.12
N PRO A 16 -18.12 36.21 -20.07
CA PRO A 16 -16.69 36.10 -19.99
C PRO A 16 -16.26 34.96 -20.90
N MET A 17 -15.49 35.30 -21.91
CA MET A 17 -14.76 34.37 -22.79
C MET A 17 -13.70 33.64 -21.93
N VAL A 18 -14.04 32.44 -21.42
CA VAL A 18 -13.09 31.58 -20.71
C VAL A 18 -12.12 31.05 -21.75
N TRP A 19 -10.92 31.61 -21.73
CA TRP A 19 -9.76 30.99 -22.40
C TRP A 19 -9.48 29.66 -21.72
N MET A 20 -9.88 28.54 -22.32
CA MET A 20 -9.33 27.22 -22.03
C MET A 20 -7.88 27.22 -22.48
N ALA A 21 -6.97 27.57 -21.56
CA ALA A 21 -5.58 27.20 -21.69
C ALA A 21 -5.52 25.68 -21.58
N GLY A 22 -5.46 25.00 -22.73
CA GLY A 22 -5.17 23.58 -22.79
C GLY A 22 -3.85 23.33 -22.10
N LEU A 23 -3.88 22.64 -20.95
CA LEU A 23 -2.73 21.96 -20.37
C LEU A 23 -2.36 20.85 -21.35
N ALA A 24 -1.64 21.23 -22.41
CA ALA A 24 -0.85 20.28 -23.17
C ALA A 24 0.17 19.69 -22.20
N GLY A 25 -0.07 18.47 -21.72
CA GLY A 25 0.93 17.69 -21.01
C GLY A 25 2.20 17.70 -21.86
N ALA A 26 3.23 18.38 -21.41
CA ALA A 26 4.53 18.34 -22.02
C ALA A 26 5.07 16.91 -21.90
N HIS A 27 4.72 16.05 -22.87
CA HIS A 27 5.48 14.85 -23.13
C HIS A 27 6.83 15.36 -23.58
N CYS A 28 7.81 15.24 -22.72
CA CYS A 28 9.20 15.49 -23.07
C CYS A 28 9.60 14.40 -24.08
N GLN A 29 9.29 14.61 -25.34
CA GLN A 29 9.77 13.75 -26.41
C GLN A 29 11.27 13.95 -26.47
N SER A 30 12.05 12.89 -26.21
CA SER A 30 13.49 12.94 -26.39
C SER A 30 13.77 13.24 -27.87
N GLU A 31 14.69 14.17 -28.13
CA GLU A 31 15.10 14.46 -29.50
C GLU A 31 15.92 13.29 -30.06
N PHE A 32 15.91 13.14 -31.40
CA PHE A 32 16.81 12.19 -32.08
C PHE A 32 18.25 12.62 -31.87
N ARG A 33 19.10 11.70 -31.41
CA ARG A 33 20.55 11.91 -31.26
C ARG A 33 21.30 10.70 -31.79
N ASP A 34 22.59 10.90 -32.05
CA ASP A 34 23.51 9.85 -32.45
C ASP A 34 23.99 9.09 -31.21
N PHE A 35 23.78 7.78 -31.22
CA PHE A 35 24.32 6.84 -30.24
C PHE A 35 25.45 6.05 -30.89
N SER A 36 26.56 5.92 -30.22
CA SER A 36 27.76 5.21 -30.71
C SER A 36 27.97 3.91 -29.94
N ASN A 37 28.43 2.89 -30.62
CA ASN A 37 28.94 1.70 -29.98
C ASN A 37 30.46 1.85 -29.64
N PRO A 38 31.05 0.91 -28.85
CA PRO A 38 32.46 0.95 -28.52
C PRO A 38 33.42 0.93 -29.74
N GLU A 39 32.92 0.44 -30.90
CA GLU A 39 33.67 0.37 -32.16
C GLU A 39 33.55 1.67 -32.98
N GLY A 40 32.82 2.68 -32.49
CA GLY A 40 32.62 3.97 -33.17
C GLY A 40 31.54 3.98 -34.24
N LYS A 41 30.75 2.90 -34.41
CA LYS A 41 29.59 2.91 -35.30
C LYS A 41 28.47 3.69 -34.64
N THR A 42 27.82 4.57 -35.40
CA THR A 42 26.72 5.41 -34.91
C THR A 42 25.35 4.99 -35.42
N VAL A 43 24.35 5.22 -34.63
CA VAL A 43 22.94 5.08 -35.02
C VAL A 43 22.13 6.26 -34.47
N LYS A 44 21.35 6.89 -35.34
CA LYS A 44 20.48 8.00 -34.95
C LYS A 44 19.15 7.48 -34.43
N ALA A 45 18.87 7.75 -33.17
CA ALA A 45 17.71 7.21 -32.48
C ALA A 45 17.16 8.17 -31.41
N GLN A 46 15.94 7.91 -31.01
CA GLN A 46 15.23 8.57 -29.91
C GLN A 46 14.99 7.54 -28.81
N ILE A 47 15.26 7.87 -27.54
CA ILE A 47 14.94 6.99 -26.42
C ILE A 47 13.41 7.01 -26.20
N LEU A 48 12.79 5.84 -26.18
CA LEU A 48 11.38 5.64 -25.81
C LEU A 48 11.22 5.21 -24.35
N GLY A 49 12.21 4.50 -23.80
CA GLY A 49 12.17 4.02 -22.42
C GLY A 49 13.44 3.30 -22.03
N VAL A 50 13.67 3.21 -20.71
CA VAL A 50 14.78 2.46 -20.11
C VAL A 50 14.20 1.55 -19.05
N THR A 51 14.53 0.26 -19.08
CA THR A 51 14.05 -0.75 -18.14
C THR A 51 15.22 -1.65 -17.73
N GLY A 52 15.68 -1.49 -16.49
CA GLY A 52 16.87 -2.18 -16.00
C GLY A 52 18.10 -1.90 -16.87
N ASP A 53 18.72 -2.94 -17.44
CA ASP A 53 19.89 -2.86 -18.31
C ASP A 53 19.56 -2.70 -19.80
N LYS A 54 18.27 -2.53 -20.16
CA LYS A 54 17.80 -2.39 -21.53
C LYS A 54 17.26 -1.00 -21.82
N VAL A 55 17.48 -0.57 -23.06
CA VAL A 55 16.93 0.66 -23.61
C VAL A 55 16.09 0.36 -24.84
N LYS A 56 14.89 0.95 -24.90
CA LYS A 56 14.02 0.93 -26.05
C LYS A 56 14.23 2.19 -26.86
N LEU A 57 14.60 2.04 -28.14
CA LEU A 57 14.94 3.12 -29.05
C LEU A 57 14.01 3.09 -30.28
N LYS A 58 13.68 4.28 -30.78
CA LYS A 58 13.06 4.47 -32.08
C LYS A 58 14.12 5.03 -33.03
N LEU A 59 14.44 4.28 -34.08
CA LEU A 59 15.36 4.71 -35.15
C LEU A 59 14.74 5.80 -36.01
N GLU A 60 15.56 6.59 -36.70
CA GLU A 60 15.09 7.67 -37.61
C GLU A 60 14.12 7.16 -38.68
N GLY A 61 14.26 5.90 -39.11
CA GLY A 61 13.32 5.23 -40.01
C GLY A 61 12.00 4.75 -39.39
N GLY A 62 11.71 5.11 -38.14
CA GLY A 62 10.49 4.75 -37.40
C GLY A 62 10.48 3.35 -36.78
N ARG A 63 11.48 2.51 -37.06
CA ARG A 63 11.61 1.17 -36.44
C ARG A 63 11.97 1.27 -34.97
N GLU A 64 11.27 0.52 -34.14
CA GLU A 64 11.60 0.37 -32.73
C GLU A 64 12.50 -0.85 -32.51
N ILE A 65 13.48 -0.69 -31.64
CA ILE A 65 14.40 -1.75 -31.20
C ILE A 65 14.56 -1.70 -29.70
N GLU A 66 14.80 -2.85 -29.09
CA GLU A 66 15.19 -2.98 -27.69
C GLU A 66 16.56 -3.64 -27.63
N THR A 67 17.49 -3.05 -26.88
CA THR A 67 18.87 -3.53 -26.80
C THR A 67 19.45 -3.27 -25.42
N ALA A 68 20.49 -4.03 -25.04
CA ALA A 68 21.18 -3.80 -23.78
C ALA A 68 22.00 -2.47 -23.83
N THR A 69 22.01 -1.74 -22.72
CA THR A 69 22.76 -0.49 -22.61
C THR A 69 24.25 -0.68 -22.82
N THR A 70 24.77 -1.88 -22.52
CA THR A 70 26.18 -2.24 -22.71
C THR A 70 26.65 -2.25 -24.17
N TYR A 71 25.74 -2.25 -25.15
CA TYR A 71 26.10 -2.10 -26.57
C TYR A 71 26.54 -0.70 -26.97
N PHE A 72 26.34 0.29 -26.08
CA PHE A 72 26.70 1.68 -26.35
C PHE A 72 28.03 2.09 -25.74
N SER A 73 28.61 3.17 -26.25
CA SER A 73 29.77 3.79 -25.64
C SER A 73 29.53 4.20 -24.20
N LYS A 74 30.58 4.32 -23.39
CA LYS A 74 30.40 4.71 -21.98
C LYS A 74 29.63 6.03 -21.82
N ALA A 75 29.93 7.02 -22.69
CA ALA A 75 29.25 8.30 -22.68
C ALA A 75 27.74 8.18 -22.96
N ASP A 76 27.35 7.28 -23.88
CA ASP A 76 25.97 7.04 -24.20
C ASP A 76 25.26 6.19 -23.14
N GLN A 77 25.96 5.25 -22.49
CA GLN A 77 25.43 4.53 -21.32
C GLN A 77 25.09 5.51 -20.18
N ASP A 78 25.99 6.45 -19.87
CA ASP A 78 25.77 7.44 -18.83
C ASP A 78 24.59 8.36 -19.19
N PHE A 79 24.48 8.77 -20.46
CA PHE A 79 23.32 9.53 -20.95
C PHE A 79 22.02 8.75 -20.86
N ILE A 80 21.99 7.47 -21.25
CA ILE A 80 20.81 6.60 -21.16
C ILE A 80 20.39 6.46 -19.69
N ALA A 81 21.34 6.28 -18.77
CA ALA A 81 21.05 6.19 -17.33
C ALA A 81 20.49 7.50 -16.79
N GLU A 82 21.07 8.65 -17.16
CA GLU A 82 20.55 9.96 -16.75
C GLU A 82 19.17 10.24 -17.34
N TRP A 83 18.97 9.90 -18.61
CA TRP A 83 17.66 10.03 -19.25
C TRP A 83 16.61 9.13 -18.58
N GLY A 84 17.00 7.89 -18.27
CA GLY A 84 16.13 6.94 -17.54
C GLY A 84 15.74 7.48 -16.17
N ALA A 85 16.70 8.04 -15.42
CA ALA A 85 16.42 8.63 -14.12
C ALA A 85 15.48 9.85 -14.20
N LYS A 86 15.64 10.70 -15.23
CA LYS A 86 14.79 11.89 -15.46
C LYS A 86 13.39 11.55 -16.00
N ASN A 87 13.31 10.51 -16.83
CA ASN A 87 12.11 10.13 -17.57
C ASN A 87 11.56 8.76 -17.12
N ALA A 88 12.01 8.25 -15.98
CA ALA A 88 11.43 7.07 -15.38
C ALA A 88 9.92 7.25 -15.39
N SER A 89 9.23 6.46 -16.21
CA SER A 89 7.77 6.43 -16.21
C SER A 89 7.36 6.26 -14.77
N LYS A 90 6.69 7.26 -14.20
CA LYS A 90 6.17 7.14 -12.84
C LYS A 90 5.16 6.02 -12.91
N VAL A 91 5.56 4.84 -12.44
CA VAL A 91 4.65 3.70 -12.35
C VAL A 91 3.38 4.21 -11.68
N LYS A 92 2.28 4.04 -12.36
CA LYS A 92 0.97 4.31 -11.75
C LYS A 92 0.64 3.11 -10.90
N TYR A 93 1.01 3.23 -9.61
CA TYR A 93 0.71 2.20 -8.64
C TYR A 93 -0.78 2.06 -8.43
N ASP A 94 -1.26 0.83 -8.51
CA ASP A 94 -2.63 0.45 -8.20
C ASP A 94 -2.65 -1.00 -7.72
N PHE A 95 -3.37 -1.27 -6.62
CA PHE A 95 -3.39 -2.59 -5.99
C PHE A 95 -4.81 -2.93 -5.57
N ASP A 96 -5.20 -4.17 -5.78
CA ASP A 96 -6.34 -4.77 -5.11
C ASP A 96 -5.84 -5.58 -3.92
N VAL A 97 -6.35 -5.27 -2.72
CA VAL A 97 -5.86 -5.85 -1.46
C VAL A 97 -7.01 -6.45 -0.68
N GLU A 98 -7.01 -7.78 -0.60
CA GLU A 98 -7.90 -8.54 0.24
C GLU A 98 -7.17 -9.05 1.48
N TYR A 99 -7.87 -9.10 2.61
CA TYR A 99 -7.30 -9.68 3.83
C TYR A 99 -8.37 -10.37 4.66
N ARG A 100 -7.99 -11.48 5.27
CA ARG A 100 -8.86 -12.26 6.14
C ARG A 100 -8.12 -12.79 7.36
N ARG A 101 -8.83 -12.90 8.49
CA ARG A 101 -8.29 -13.51 9.71
C ARG A 101 -8.28 -15.03 9.58
N LYS A 102 -7.19 -15.65 10.03
CA LYS A 102 -7.05 -17.09 10.08
C LYS A 102 -6.50 -17.50 11.44
N ARG A 103 -7.21 -18.39 12.12
CA ARG A 103 -6.72 -18.97 13.36
C ARG A 103 -5.71 -20.08 13.04
N THR A 104 -4.54 -19.98 13.66
CA THR A 104 -3.44 -20.97 13.48
C THR A 104 -3.35 -21.94 14.64
N GLU A 105 -3.65 -21.49 15.87
CA GLU A 105 -3.57 -22.32 17.08
C GLU A 105 -4.78 -22.07 17.97
N LYS A 106 -5.16 -23.09 18.74
CA LYS A 106 -6.17 -23.01 19.80
C LYS A 106 -5.82 -24.02 20.89
N GLU A 107 -5.74 -23.53 22.11
CA GLU A 107 -5.50 -24.32 23.31
C GLU A 107 -6.51 -23.92 24.39
N LYS A 108 -6.95 -24.89 25.18
CA LYS A 108 -7.80 -24.67 26.36
C LYS A 108 -7.06 -25.12 27.60
N ARG A 109 -7.12 -24.32 28.66
CA ARG A 109 -6.58 -24.64 29.96
C ARG A 109 -7.59 -24.28 31.06
N SER A 110 -7.64 -25.09 32.11
CA SER A 110 -8.39 -24.78 33.31
C SER A 110 -7.43 -24.22 34.35
N GLU A 111 -7.69 -23.02 34.82
CA GLU A 111 -6.90 -22.31 35.83
C GLU A 111 -7.79 -22.04 37.06
N GLY A 112 -7.94 -23.05 37.94
CA GLY A 112 -8.89 -23.00 39.05
C GLY A 112 -10.34 -22.99 38.55
N ALA A 113 -11.13 -22.00 38.95
CA ALA A 113 -12.53 -21.80 38.52
C ALA A 113 -12.65 -21.08 37.16
N VAL A 114 -11.56 -20.94 36.41
CA VAL A 114 -11.55 -20.24 35.10
C VAL A 114 -11.11 -21.20 34.01
N GLU A 115 -11.94 -21.35 32.99
CA GLU A 115 -11.52 -21.95 31.72
C GLU A 115 -10.97 -20.84 30.81
N VAL A 116 -9.70 -20.98 30.37
CA VAL A 116 -9.05 -20.05 29.47
C VAL A 116 -8.82 -20.72 28.13
N THR A 117 -9.30 -20.10 27.07
CA THR A 117 -9.01 -20.49 25.67
C THR A 117 -7.98 -19.51 25.11
N TYR A 118 -6.84 -20.01 24.73
CA TYR A 118 -5.79 -19.25 24.03
C TYR A 118 -5.86 -19.54 22.54
N GLU A 119 -5.79 -18.51 21.72
CA GLU A 119 -5.82 -18.63 20.26
C GLU A 119 -4.71 -17.76 19.65
N LYS A 120 -4.06 -18.24 18.59
CA LYS A 120 -3.19 -17.42 17.75
C LYS A 120 -3.86 -17.17 16.41
N TRP A 121 -3.85 -15.93 15.99
CA TRP A 121 -4.45 -15.49 14.75
C TRP A 121 -3.44 -14.78 13.88
N VAL A 122 -3.53 -14.94 12.57
CA VAL A 122 -2.79 -14.21 11.55
C VAL A 122 -3.76 -13.54 10.59
N TYR A 123 -3.28 -12.53 9.88
CA TYR A 123 -3.95 -12.11 8.66
C TYR A 123 -3.29 -12.77 7.47
N GLU A 124 -4.08 -13.39 6.62
CA GLU A 124 -3.72 -13.77 5.27
C GLU A 124 -4.07 -12.59 4.38
N VAL A 125 -3.07 -12.03 3.70
CA VAL A 125 -3.21 -10.84 2.87
C VAL A 125 -2.87 -11.22 1.44
N ILE A 126 -3.79 -10.94 0.53
CA ILE A 126 -3.66 -11.15 -0.91
C ILE A 126 -3.50 -9.79 -1.53
N VAL A 127 -2.43 -9.58 -2.28
CA VAL A 127 -2.13 -8.32 -2.96
C VAL A 127 -2.02 -8.60 -4.44
N GLU A 128 -2.96 -8.12 -5.22
CA GLU A 128 -2.93 -8.16 -6.68
C GLU A 128 -2.34 -6.85 -7.21
N ASN A 129 -1.37 -6.97 -8.13
CA ASN A 129 -0.78 -5.83 -8.80
C ASN A 129 -1.62 -5.45 -10.04
N VAL A 130 -2.50 -4.47 -9.92
CA VAL A 130 -3.27 -3.90 -11.04
C VAL A 130 -2.60 -2.65 -11.64
N SER A 131 -1.36 -2.36 -11.22
CA SER A 131 -0.53 -1.29 -11.77
C SER A 131 -0.24 -1.50 -13.27
N ASP A 132 0.29 -0.48 -13.91
CA ASP A 132 0.65 -0.51 -15.34
C ASP A 132 2.00 -1.22 -15.63
N ALA A 133 2.71 -1.72 -14.59
CA ALA A 133 4.01 -2.36 -14.70
C ALA A 133 4.15 -3.61 -13.81
N ASP A 134 5.11 -4.48 -14.16
CA ASP A 134 5.60 -5.53 -13.27
C ASP A 134 6.38 -4.88 -12.12
N LEU A 135 6.11 -5.29 -10.89
CA LEU A 135 6.74 -4.74 -9.70
C LEU A 135 7.63 -5.80 -9.05
N LYS A 136 8.85 -5.39 -8.68
CA LYS A 136 9.84 -6.27 -8.04
C LYS A 136 10.14 -5.81 -6.62
N GLY A 137 10.39 -6.77 -5.74
CA GLY A 137 10.84 -6.47 -4.38
C GLY A 137 9.81 -5.72 -3.54
N LEU A 138 8.51 -5.98 -3.73
CA LEU A 138 7.46 -5.39 -2.91
C LEU A 138 7.55 -5.90 -1.47
N GLU A 139 7.30 -5.01 -0.51
CA GLU A 139 7.22 -5.31 0.93
C GLU A 139 5.85 -4.87 1.47
N LEU A 140 5.22 -5.73 2.27
CA LEU A 140 4.04 -5.40 3.07
C LEU A 140 4.48 -5.11 4.50
N GLN A 141 4.16 -3.93 5.01
CA GLN A 141 4.26 -3.60 6.43
C GLN A 141 2.88 -3.58 7.04
N TYR A 142 2.78 -3.94 8.33
CA TYR A 142 1.47 -4.01 8.98
C TYR A 142 1.52 -3.62 10.45
N LYS A 143 0.38 -3.10 10.93
CA LYS A 143 0.03 -2.94 12.34
C LYS A 143 -1.32 -3.62 12.59
N ILE A 144 -1.38 -4.48 13.60
CA ILE A 144 -2.63 -5.13 14.02
C ILE A 144 -2.89 -4.71 15.47
N TYR A 145 -4.08 -4.16 15.70
CA TYR A 145 -4.48 -3.56 16.96
C TYR A 145 -5.39 -4.51 17.74
N LYS A 146 -5.07 -4.72 19.00
CA LYS A 146 -5.86 -5.48 19.97
C LYS A 146 -6.15 -4.59 21.17
N SER A 147 -7.36 -4.62 21.72
CA SER A 147 -7.66 -3.91 22.97
C SER A 147 -6.77 -4.39 24.09
N ALA A 148 -6.08 -3.46 24.75
CA ALA A 148 -5.38 -3.74 25.99
C ALA A 148 -6.38 -3.65 27.14
N LYS A 149 -7.08 -4.76 27.46
CA LYS A 149 -7.88 -4.79 28.70
C LYS A 149 -6.95 -4.65 29.89
N ALA A 150 -7.30 -3.78 30.82
CA ALA A 150 -6.54 -3.48 32.02
C ALA A 150 -6.67 -4.61 33.06
N ASP A 151 -6.28 -5.82 32.74
CA ASP A 151 -6.19 -6.90 33.73
C ASP A 151 -4.81 -6.86 34.37
N ALA A 152 -4.81 -6.70 35.70
CA ALA A 152 -3.59 -6.74 36.53
C ALA A 152 -2.81 -8.07 36.42
N ASN A 153 -3.38 -9.09 35.80
CA ASN A 153 -2.81 -10.39 35.46
C ASN A 153 -2.61 -10.57 33.95
N GLU A 154 -2.12 -9.55 33.26
CA GLU A 154 -1.70 -9.69 31.86
C GLU A 154 -0.60 -10.75 31.80
N SER A 155 -1.01 -12.00 31.56
CA SER A 155 -0.05 -13.07 31.45
C SER A 155 0.92 -12.71 30.30
N ARG A 156 2.21 -13.00 30.50
CA ARG A 156 3.28 -12.81 29.51
C ARG A 156 2.88 -13.34 28.12
N TYR A 157 1.97 -14.31 28.08
CA TYR A 157 1.41 -14.94 26.88
C TYR A 157 0.49 -14.01 26.08
N ARG A 158 -0.15 -13.03 26.70
CA ARG A 158 -1.11 -12.11 26.05
C ARG A 158 -0.45 -10.95 25.32
N SER A 159 0.78 -10.60 25.70
CA SER A 159 1.49 -9.43 25.18
C SER A 159 2.80 -9.78 24.46
N GLU A 160 3.13 -11.05 24.31
CA GLU A 160 4.37 -11.47 23.66
C GLU A 160 4.44 -10.95 22.21
N GLY A 161 5.50 -10.20 21.89
CA GLY A 161 5.70 -9.59 20.58
C GLY A 161 4.83 -8.36 20.29
N LEU A 162 4.01 -7.90 21.27
CA LEU A 162 3.16 -6.73 21.11
C LEU A 162 3.78 -5.49 21.78
N THR A 163 3.53 -4.32 21.18
CA THR A 163 3.90 -3.01 21.71
C THR A 163 2.66 -2.27 22.17
N ARG A 164 2.70 -1.61 23.35
CA ARG A 164 1.56 -0.79 23.79
C ARG A 164 1.57 0.56 23.07
N GLU A 165 0.45 0.90 22.43
CA GLU A 165 0.17 2.20 21.83
C GLU A 165 -1.17 2.72 22.40
N GLY A 166 -1.11 3.62 23.37
CA GLY A 166 -2.29 4.09 24.09
C GLY A 166 -3.04 2.96 24.81
N GLN A 167 -4.33 2.78 24.45
CA GLN A 167 -5.16 1.71 25.00
C GLN A 167 -5.06 0.38 24.23
N TYR A 168 -4.20 0.31 23.20
CA TYR A 168 -4.07 -0.87 22.35
C TYR A 168 -2.73 -1.57 22.56
N LEU A 169 -2.74 -2.88 22.38
CA LEU A 169 -1.56 -3.69 22.12
C LEU A 169 -1.44 -3.87 20.61
N VAL A 170 -0.29 -3.59 20.03
CA VAL A 170 -0.07 -3.54 18.59
C VAL A 170 1.00 -4.51 18.17
N LEU A 171 0.64 -5.43 17.28
CA LEU A 171 1.59 -6.25 16.53
C LEU A 171 2.06 -5.46 15.31
N LYS A 172 3.38 -5.25 15.25
CA LYS A 172 4.03 -4.61 14.09
C LYS A 172 4.90 -5.63 13.37
N GLY A 173 4.95 -5.54 12.07
CA GLY A 173 5.84 -6.37 11.29
C GLY A 173 5.90 -5.99 9.84
N LYS A 174 6.75 -6.75 9.13
CA LYS A 174 6.92 -6.64 7.70
C LYS A 174 7.13 -8.01 7.09
N VAL A 175 6.70 -8.17 5.85
CA VAL A 175 6.86 -9.41 5.08
C VAL A 175 7.08 -9.06 3.61
N SER A 176 7.98 -9.80 2.96
CA SER A 176 8.22 -9.63 1.53
C SER A 176 7.03 -10.19 0.73
N LEU A 177 6.51 -9.39 -0.20
CA LEU A 177 5.59 -9.84 -1.24
C LEU A 177 6.35 -10.43 -2.44
N GLY A 178 7.65 -10.12 -2.54
CA GLY A 178 8.50 -10.54 -3.66
C GLY A 178 8.22 -9.76 -4.94
N ASP A 179 8.43 -10.44 -6.06
CA ASP A 179 8.14 -9.90 -7.39
C ASP A 179 6.68 -10.22 -7.75
N VAL A 180 5.91 -9.20 -8.04
CA VAL A 180 4.50 -9.33 -8.40
C VAL A 180 4.26 -8.77 -9.79
N PRO A 181 4.22 -9.62 -10.82
CA PRO A 181 3.94 -9.19 -12.18
C PRO A 181 2.56 -8.54 -12.29
N ARG A 182 2.37 -7.74 -13.32
CA ARG A 182 1.09 -7.11 -13.61
C ARG A 182 -0.04 -8.15 -13.71
N LEU A 183 -1.19 -7.87 -13.10
CA LEU A 183 -2.38 -8.74 -13.04
C LEU A 183 -2.09 -10.11 -12.39
N LYS A 184 -1.12 -10.15 -11.48
CA LYS A 184 -0.83 -11.30 -10.64
C LYS A 184 -0.93 -10.92 -9.17
N ALA A 185 -1.25 -11.90 -8.33
CA ALA A 185 -1.36 -11.74 -6.90
C ALA A 185 -0.24 -12.45 -6.15
N SER A 186 0.16 -11.87 -5.03
CA SER A 186 0.99 -12.49 -4.01
C SER A 186 0.18 -12.67 -2.74
N THR A 187 0.32 -13.82 -2.07
CA THR A 187 -0.36 -14.11 -0.81
C THR A 187 0.67 -14.29 0.29
N VAL A 188 0.51 -13.54 1.38
CA VAL A 188 1.41 -13.59 2.53
C VAL A 188 0.62 -13.68 3.82
N GLN A 189 1.30 -14.09 4.90
CA GLN A 189 0.73 -14.11 6.25
C GLN A 189 1.51 -13.16 7.15
N THR A 190 0.78 -12.45 8.01
CA THR A 190 1.38 -11.62 9.06
C THR A 190 1.98 -12.49 10.17
N GLY A 191 2.71 -11.87 11.09
CA GLY A 191 2.98 -12.47 12.39
C GLY A 191 1.68 -12.80 13.14
N SER A 192 1.78 -13.71 14.09
CA SER A 192 0.63 -14.14 14.88
C SER A 192 0.33 -13.19 16.03
N ILE A 193 -0.96 -12.86 16.22
CA ILE A 193 -1.45 -12.11 17.38
C ILE A 193 -2.15 -13.07 18.36
N PRO A 194 -1.73 -13.08 19.64
CA PRO A 194 -2.36 -13.93 20.65
C PRO A 194 -3.66 -13.28 21.13
N LEU A 195 -4.74 -14.06 21.15
CA LEU A 195 -6.02 -13.71 21.77
C LEU A 195 -6.36 -14.71 22.87
N SER A 196 -7.06 -14.26 23.90
CA SER A 196 -7.56 -15.12 24.94
C SER A 196 -9.03 -14.88 25.20
N THR A 197 -9.71 -15.94 25.60
CA THR A 197 -11.07 -15.91 26.13
C THR A 197 -11.05 -16.62 27.46
N SER A 198 -11.46 -15.94 28.53
CA SER A 198 -11.64 -16.54 29.85
C SER A 198 -13.12 -16.66 30.17
N GLN A 199 -13.50 -17.81 30.69
CA GLN A 199 -14.88 -18.14 31.10
C GLN A 199 -14.84 -18.64 32.55
N LEU A 200 -15.57 -17.95 33.43
CA LEU A 200 -15.76 -18.39 34.83
C LEU A 200 -16.76 -19.56 34.88
N GLU A 201 -16.57 -20.45 35.83
CA GLU A 201 -17.54 -21.51 36.14
C GLU A 201 -18.90 -20.91 36.57
N ALA A 202 -19.94 -21.74 36.48
CA ALA A 202 -21.28 -21.31 36.81
C ALA A 202 -21.38 -20.75 38.25
N GLY A 203 -21.99 -19.60 38.39
CA GLY A 203 -22.14 -18.90 39.67
C GLY A 203 -21.04 -17.87 39.98
N PHE A 204 -19.99 -17.79 39.18
CA PHE A 204 -18.92 -16.77 39.32
C PHE A 204 -19.06 -15.68 38.25
N TYR A 205 -18.73 -14.43 38.64
CA TYR A 205 -18.78 -13.26 37.75
C TYR A 205 -17.55 -12.40 37.97
N TYR A 206 -17.10 -11.71 36.91
CA TYR A 206 -16.05 -10.70 37.02
C TYR A 206 -16.58 -9.44 37.74
N THR A 207 -15.71 -8.77 38.47
CA THR A 207 -16.06 -7.59 39.29
C THR A 207 -16.45 -6.36 38.46
N ASP A 208 -16.19 -6.36 37.17
CA ASP A 208 -16.48 -5.27 36.21
C ASP A 208 -17.90 -5.34 35.61
N GLY A 209 -18.80 -6.12 36.20
CA GLY A 209 -20.20 -6.17 35.89
C GLY A 209 -20.69 -7.52 35.35
N ASP A 210 -21.43 -8.25 36.12
CA ASP A 210 -22.24 -9.46 35.88
C ASP A 210 -21.88 -10.38 34.70
N LYS A 211 -20.64 -10.30 34.22
CA LYS A 211 -20.14 -11.09 33.11
C LYS A 211 -19.34 -12.28 33.61
N SER A 212 -19.70 -13.47 33.15
CA SER A 212 -18.92 -14.69 33.37
C SER A 212 -17.84 -14.92 32.31
N LYS A 213 -17.76 -14.06 31.30
CA LYS A 213 -16.86 -14.22 30.14
C LYS A 213 -16.16 -12.92 29.77
N GLN A 214 -14.86 -13.00 29.61
CA GLN A 214 -14.03 -11.93 29.03
C GLN A 214 -13.36 -12.46 27.76
N LYS A 215 -13.31 -11.64 26.71
CA LYS A 215 -12.75 -12.01 25.42
C LYS A 215 -11.88 -10.88 24.88
N ASP A 216 -10.68 -11.22 24.42
CA ASP A 216 -9.88 -10.33 23.59
C ASP A 216 -10.46 -10.27 22.18
N ASP A 217 -10.30 -9.11 21.51
CA ASP A 217 -10.66 -8.97 20.10
C ASP A 217 -9.59 -8.14 19.35
N ILE A 218 -9.57 -8.33 18.04
CA ILE A 218 -8.76 -7.50 17.15
C ILE A 218 -9.59 -6.29 16.75
N ASP A 219 -9.13 -5.10 17.14
CA ASP A 219 -9.84 -3.82 16.93
C ASP A 219 -9.46 -3.13 15.63
N GLY A 220 -8.55 -3.71 14.87
CA GLY A 220 -8.21 -3.18 13.55
C GLY A 220 -6.92 -3.74 12.99
N ALA A 221 -6.77 -3.58 11.69
CA ALA A 221 -5.56 -3.90 10.96
C ALA A 221 -5.26 -2.80 9.94
N TRP A 222 -3.98 -2.48 9.82
CA TRP A 222 -3.47 -1.45 8.93
C TRP A 222 -2.31 -2.01 8.14
N PHE A 223 -2.39 -1.95 6.81
CA PHE A 223 -1.42 -2.49 5.88
C PHE A 223 -0.89 -1.37 4.98
N LYS A 224 0.42 -1.38 4.72
CA LYS A 224 1.07 -0.50 3.77
C LYS A 224 1.96 -1.31 2.85
N ILE A 225 1.91 -0.99 1.56
CA ILE A 225 2.77 -1.62 0.54
C ILE A 225 3.88 -0.64 0.21
N PHE A 226 5.10 -1.17 0.18
CA PHE A 226 6.31 -0.43 -0.15
C PHE A 226 6.95 -1.01 -1.41
N HIS A 227 7.44 -0.13 -2.26
CA HIS A 227 8.29 -0.45 -3.42
C HIS A 227 9.51 0.44 -3.37
N ASP A 228 10.72 -0.14 -3.41
CA ASP A 228 12.00 0.57 -3.28
C ASP A 228 12.05 1.49 -2.05
N GLY A 229 11.51 1.03 -0.92
CA GLY A 229 11.49 1.78 0.34
C GLY A 229 10.46 2.93 0.39
N LYS A 230 9.72 3.16 -0.69
CA LYS A 230 8.67 4.18 -0.75
C LYS A 230 7.29 3.56 -0.56
N GLU A 231 6.46 4.18 0.27
CA GLU A 231 5.05 3.82 0.40
C GLU A 231 4.30 4.10 -0.91
N VAL A 232 3.62 3.08 -1.44
CA VAL A 232 2.90 3.14 -2.72
C VAL A 232 1.41 2.83 -2.58
N HIS A 233 0.99 2.20 -1.49
CA HIS A 233 -0.42 1.90 -1.23
C HIS A 233 -0.69 1.71 0.27
N GLU A 234 -1.90 2.01 0.71
CA GLU A 234 -2.34 1.90 2.10
C GLU A 234 -3.76 1.34 2.18
N VAL A 235 -3.97 0.39 3.10
CA VAL A 235 -5.29 -0.17 3.40
C VAL A 235 -5.50 -0.22 4.91
N LYS A 236 -6.65 0.27 5.36
CA LYS A 236 -7.07 0.24 6.77
C LYS A 236 -8.42 -0.47 6.92
N SER A 237 -8.56 -1.27 7.96
CA SER A 237 -9.88 -1.74 8.35
C SER A 237 -10.74 -0.59 8.87
N SER A 238 -12.07 -0.72 8.78
CA SER A 238 -13.02 0.34 9.18
C SER A 238 -13.20 0.52 10.70
N HIS A 239 -12.35 -0.09 11.52
CA HIS A 239 -12.46 -0.02 12.99
C HIS A 239 -12.14 1.37 13.56
N ALA A 240 -12.83 1.73 14.65
CA ALA A 240 -12.66 3.01 15.32
C ALA A 240 -11.22 3.23 15.83
N ALA A 241 -10.53 2.16 16.23
CA ALA A 241 -9.12 2.18 16.67
C ALA A 241 -8.18 2.85 15.67
N LEU A 242 -8.51 2.79 14.36
CA LEU A 242 -7.65 3.30 13.30
C LEU A 242 -7.95 4.72 12.86
N LYS A 243 -9.01 5.36 13.39
CA LYS A 243 -9.38 6.74 13.02
C LYS A 243 -8.33 7.75 13.47
N GLU A 244 -7.75 7.54 14.65
CA GLU A 244 -6.76 8.42 15.27
C GLU A 244 -5.35 7.82 15.33
N ALA A 245 -5.20 6.57 14.85
CA ALA A 245 -3.92 5.88 14.85
C ALA A 245 -2.92 6.57 13.91
N LYS A 246 -1.67 6.65 14.37
CA LYS A 246 -0.52 7.10 13.57
C LYS A 246 0.33 5.89 13.17
N TRP A 247 0.88 5.98 11.97
CA TRP A 247 1.82 4.93 11.51
C TRP A 247 3.15 4.96 12.24
#